data_6a0704d7a2bc2698ab7c603a0a6750ba
#
_entry.id   6a0704d7a2bc2698ab7c603a0a6750ba
#
_cell.length_a   1.000
_cell.length_b   1.000
_cell.length_c   1.000
_cell.angle_alpha   90.00
_cell.angle_beta   90.00
_cell.angle_gamma   90.00
#
_symmetry.space_group_name_H-M   'P 1'
#
loop_
_entity.id
_entity.type
_entity.pdbx_description
1 polymer ?
#
loop_
_entity_poly.entity_id
_entity_poly.type
_entity_poly.pdbx_seq_one_letter_code
_entity_poly.pdbx_strand_id
1 'polypeptide(L)'
;MARRTKGEGTLRKRKDGRWEGWFNIGKDENGKTKRKSVTAKTKSECQENLNKAKEEYLKEQSVLSSHTYLTNSDPTLNEWYEIWINTFCRNVIKDYTVNGYEQRFKTNILPALGDMKLSELSTVNCQQFLVGLFSNGRQRGREKHGNGLAYYSVKGIERTLSSCLQKAVDEDLILKNPISKVKLPNCTKPEMKTLKKEELTAFLEETKRSGCYEFYYLELTTGMRLGEICALEWNDLSLENKTITVNKAVQKIKGEIKINTPKTKSSIRTIRLCDECIRLLSELKANQIPKSKYIFPSSVTGEIRDTSAVTRRLHRYKTGQACREYAFTIYGTALQPYPLNKEWTLKQYRICSVTQTQVLQ
;
A
#
# COMPACT_ATOMS: atom_id res chain seq x y z
N MET A 1 19.09 -13.07 46.26
CA MET A 1 18.61 -12.01 45.33
C MET A 1 19.38 -12.13 44.03
N ALA A 2 18.71 -12.41 42.92
CA ALA A 2 19.36 -12.54 41.60
C ALA A 2 19.97 -11.19 41.18
N ARG A 3 21.22 -11.20 40.73
CA ARG A 3 21.92 -10.02 40.18
C ARG A 3 21.24 -9.62 38.89
N ARG A 4 20.75 -8.38 38.81
CA ARG A 4 20.14 -7.80 37.59
C ARG A 4 21.16 -7.77 36.44
N THR A 5 20.73 -8.09 35.25
CA THR A 5 21.55 -8.06 34.03
C THR A 5 21.90 -6.59 33.67
N LYS A 6 23.15 -6.36 33.25
CA LYS A 6 23.62 -5.04 32.83
C LYS A 6 22.79 -4.56 31.63
N GLY A 7 22.01 -3.45 31.80
CA GLY A 7 21.24 -2.88 30.69
C GLY A 7 19.71 -2.82 30.88
N GLU A 8 19.15 -3.48 31.90
CA GLU A 8 17.66 -3.55 32.09
C GLU A 8 16.99 -2.23 32.50
N GLY A 9 17.74 -1.19 32.88
CA GLY A 9 17.20 0.06 33.42
C GLY A 9 16.78 -0.10 34.88
N THR A 10 16.42 1.01 35.52
CA THR A 10 16.03 1.03 36.95
C THR A 10 14.64 1.60 37.08
N LEU A 11 13.80 0.97 37.89
CA LEU A 11 12.47 1.44 38.25
C LEU A 11 12.44 1.79 39.73
N ARG A 12 11.83 2.92 40.08
CA ARG A 12 11.53 3.29 41.50
C ARG A 12 10.14 3.89 41.63
N LYS A 13 9.55 3.78 42.79
CA LYS A 13 8.33 4.49 43.13
C LYS A 13 8.71 5.85 43.75
N ARG A 14 8.16 6.93 43.20
CA ARG A 14 8.36 8.30 43.68
C ARG A 14 7.51 8.58 44.90
N LYS A 15 7.83 9.65 45.61
CA LYS A 15 7.05 10.09 46.77
C LYS A 15 5.62 10.54 46.41
N ASP A 16 5.40 10.95 45.16
CA ASP A 16 4.09 11.33 44.60
C ASP A 16 3.24 10.14 44.15
N GLY A 17 3.68 8.90 44.47
CA GLY A 17 2.97 7.66 44.16
C GLY A 17 3.18 7.13 42.73
N ARG A 18 3.76 7.89 41.83
CA ARG A 18 4.06 7.48 40.45
C ARG A 18 5.30 6.60 40.39
N TRP A 19 5.41 5.81 39.33
CA TRP A 19 6.60 5.04 38.98
C TRP A 19 7.49 5.82 38.02
N GLU A 20 8.79 5.79 38.26
CA GLU A 20 9.82 6.38 37.43
C GLU A 20 10.81 5.30 37.00
N GLY A 21 11.07 5.21 35.71
CA GLY A 21 12.06 4.33 35.12
C GLY A 21 13.13 5.13 34.37
N TRP A 22 14.39 4.68 34.41
CA TRP A 22 15.48 5.33 33.64
C TRP A 22 16.53 4.35 33.18
N PHE A 23 17.24 4.73 32.12
CA PHE A 23 18.44 4.06 31.66
C PHE A 23 19.52 5.09 31.29
N ASN A 24 20.77 4.65 31.34
CA ASN A 24 21.92 5.50 31.05
C ASN A 24 22.11 5.63 29.55
N ILE A 25 22.34 6.86 29.06
CA ILE A 25 22.54 7.19 27.63
C ILE A 25 23.97 7.68 27.34
N GLY A 26 24.88 7.63 28.31
CA GLY A 26 26.27 8.05 28.16
C GLY A 26 26.74 8.94 29.29
N LYS A 27 27.85 9.65 29.08
CA LYS A 27 28.40 10.67 29.99
C LYS A 27 28.37 12.02 29.28
N ASP A 28 28.20 13.11 30.03
CA ASP A 28 28.34 14.48 29.55
C ASP A 28 29.82 14.90 29.47
N GLU A 29 30.11 16.10 28.95
CA GLU A 29 31.46 16.67 28.84
C GLU A 29 32.21 16.77 30.17
N ASN A 30 31.48 16.74 31.28
CA ASN A 30 32.02 16.78 32.64
C ASN A 30 32.12 15.38 33.29
N GLY A 31 31.95 14.31 32.52
CA GLY A 31 32.00 12.91 32.99
C GLY A 31 30.81 12.43 33.80
N LYS A 32 29.74 13.23 33.93
CA LYS A 32 28.52 12.90 34.67
C LYS A 32 27.58 12.04 33.80
N THR A 33 27.00 10.99 34.39
CA THR A 33 26.12 10.06 33.68
C THR A 33 24.83 10.73 33.23
N LYS A 34 24.60 10.79 31.92
CA LYS A 34 23.36 11.24 31.28
C LYS A 34 22.33 10.11 31.29
N ARG A 35 21.08 10.43 31.63
CA ARG A 35 19.98 9.44 31.75
C ARG A 35 18.75 9.89 30.95
N LYS A 36 18.05 8.94 30.33
CA LYS A 36 16.70 9.17 29.78
C LYS A 36 15.71 8.54 30.78
N SER A 37 14.69 9.28 31.20
CA SER A 37 13.72 8.83 32.21
C SER A 37 12.30 8.92 31.66
N VAL A 38 11.45 8.01 32.12
CA VAL A 38 10.00 7.94 31.85
C VAL A 38 9.24 7.82 33.15
N THR A 39 8.00 8.31 33.19
CA THR A 39 7.13 8.20 34.38
C THR A 39 5.78 7.64 33.97
N ALA A 40 5.15 6.83 34.84
CA ALA A 40 3.81 6.30 34.65
C ALA A 40 3.07 6.10 35.99
N LYS A 41 1.77 5.85 35.93
CA LYS A 41 0.93 5.63 37.12
C LYS A 41 1.14 4.24 37.70
N THR A 42 1.40 3.23 36.87
CA THR A 42 1.62 1.85 37.29
C THR A 42 3.03 1.36 37.01
N LYS A 43 3.49 0.32 37.70
CA LYS A 43 4.81 -0.28 37.47
C LYS A 43 4.93 -0.92 36.09
N SER A 44 3.87 -1.61 35.65
CA SER A 44 3.83 -2.29 34.36
C SER A 44 3.91 -1.29 33.21
N GLU A 45 3.10 -0.24 33.26
CA GLU A 45 3.10 0.85 32.27
C GLU A 45 4.45 1.58 32.22
N CYS A 46 5.08 1.80 33.37
CA CYS A 46 6.41 2.42 33.43
C CYS A 46 7.48 1.52 32.79
N GLN A 47 7.39 0.20 32.96
CA GLN A 47 8.29 -0.76 32.32
C GLN A 47 8.10 -0.80 30.79
N GLU A 48 6.86 -0.77 30.32
CA GLU A 48 6.55 -0.70 28.87
C GLU A 48 7.07 0.58 28.23
N ASN A 49 6.81 1.72 28.86
CA ASN A 49 7.30 3.01 28.39
C ASN A 49 8.82 3.08 28.40
N LEU A 50 9.48 2.46 29.39
CA LEU A 50 10.93 2.37 29.47
C LEU A 50 11.50 1.52 28.34
N ASN A 51 10.87 0.41 28.00
CA ASN A 51 11.28 -0.46 26.89
C ASN A 51 11.11 0.26 25.55
N LYS A 52 9.98 0.94 25.32
CA LYS A 52 9.76 1.77 24.12
C LYS A 52 10.82 2.87 23.99
N ALA A 53 11.08 3.61 25.07
CA ALA A 53 12.09 4.67 25.06
C ALA A 53 13.51 4.15 24.82
N LYS A 54 13.83 2.91 25.24
CA LYS A 54 15.10 2.24 24.93
C LYS A 54 15.19 1.86 23.46
N GLU A 55 14.13 1.26 22.91
CA GLU A 55 14.09 0.89 21.50
C GLU A 55 14.23 2.11 20.58
N GLU A 56 13.57 3.21 20.93
CA GLU A 56 13.70 4.48 20.20
C GLU A 56 15.14 5.02 20.29
N TYR A 57 15.73 5.03 21.48
CA TYR A 57 17.12 5.50 21.67
C TYR A 57 18.12 4.62 20.93
N LEU A 58 17.97 3.29 20.93
CA LEU A 58 18.84 2.39 20.15
C LEU A 58 18.67 2.59 18.65
N LYS A 59 17.47 2.88 18.18
CA LYS A 59 17.21 3.25 16.78
C LYS A 59 17.89 4.59 16.42
N GLU A 60 17.75 5.61 17.28
CA GLU A 60 18.45 6.90 17.11
C GLU A 60 19.97 6.74 17.09
N GLN A 61 20.54 5.93 17.99
CA GLN A 61 21.97 5.66 18.05
C GLN A 61 22.48 4.87 16.83
N SER A 62 21.70 3.91 16.33
CA SER A 62 22.06 3.17 15.12
C SER A 62 22.08 4.06 13.88
N VAL A 63 21.19 5.05 13.82
CA VAL A 63 21.13 6.05 12.75
C VAL A 63 22.32 7.02 12.86
N LEU A 64 22.63 7.51 14.07
CA LEU A 64 23.76 8.42 14.28
C LEU A 64 25.13 7.75 14.01
N SER A 65 25.30 6.52 14.49
CA SER A 65 26.53 5.75 14.21
C SER A 65 26.66 5.40 12.73
N SER A 66 25.54 5.11 12.04
CA SER A 66 25.53 4.91 10.60
C SER A 66 25.95 6.16 9.83
N HIS A 67 25.53 7.35 10.26
CA HIS A 67 25.91 8.61 9.62
C HIS A 67 27.41 8.91 9.75
N THR A 68 27.99 8.64 10.91
CA THR A 68 29.43 8.83 11.16
C THR A 68 30.28 7.80 10.43
N TYR A 69 29.77 6.57 10.24
CA TYR A 69 30.42 5.51 9.45
C TYR A 69 30.40 5.82 7.94
N LEU A 70 29.33 6.43 7.43
CA LEU A 70 29.16 6.71 6.00
C LEU A 70 30.07 7.80 5.47
N THR A 71 30.44 8.78 6.31
CA THR A 71 31.31 9.88 5.89
C THR A 71 32.76 9.46 5.66
N ASN A 72 33.17 8.27 6.12
CA ASN A 72 34.55 7.76 5.97
C ASN A 72 34.65 6.37 5.29
N SER A 73 33.56 5.77 4.84
CA SER A 73 33.57 4.45 4.20
C SER A 73 32.70 4.45 2.94
N ASP A 74 33.10 3.68 1.95
CA ASP A 74 32.33 3.40 0.74
C ASP A 74 31.39 2.22 1.01
N PRO A 75 30.12 2.47 1.41
CA PRO A 75 29.21 1.41 1.83
C PRO A 75 28.73 0.57 0.64
N THR A 76 28.34 -0.67 0.91
CA THR A 76 27.64 -1.51 -0.05
C THR A 76 26.22 -0.98 -0.28
N LEU A 77 25.60 -1.37 -1.41
CA LEU A 77 24.20 -1.02 -1.69
C LEU A 77 23.25 -1.55 -0.60
N ASN A 78 23.57 -2.71 0.00
CA ASN A 78 22.76 -3.29 1.08
C ASN A 78 22.83 -2.40 2.35
N GLU A 79 24.01 -2.00 2.77
CA GLU A 79 24.19 -1.10 3.93
C GLU A 79 23.50 0.25 3.71
N TRP A 80 23.67 0.83 2.53
CA TRP A 80 22.98 2.08 2.16
C TRP A 80 21.46 1.90 2.11
N TYR A 81 20.96 0.80 1.55
CA TYR A 81 19.52 0.52 1.52
C TYR A 81 18.91 0.51 2.92
N GLU A 82 19.55 -0.17 3.90
CA GLU A 82 19.03 -0.21 5.27
C GLU A 82 18.96 1.19 5.90
N ILE A 83 19.93 2.05 5.63
CA ILE A 83 19.91 3.44 6.09
C ILE A 83 18.80 4.21 5.36
N TRP A 84 18.74 4.13 4.05
CA TRP A 84 17.78 4.83 3.23
C TRP A 84 16.34 4.47 3.59
N ILE A 85 16.03 3.19 3.73
CA ILE A 85 14.67 2.75 4.02
C ILE A 85 14.20 3.14 5.42
N ASN A 86 15.11 3.06 6.42
CA ASN A 86 14.78 3.33 7.80
C ASN A 86 14.78 4.82 8.14
N THR A 87 15.71 5.60 7.57
CA THR A 87 15.88 7.03 7.89
C THR A 87 15.05 7.92 6.99
N PHE A 88 15.06 7.68 5.67
CA PHE A 88 14.49 8.61 4.70
C PHE A 88 13.11 8.17 4.18
N CYS A 89 12.74 6.89 4.32
CA CYS A 89 11.47 6.41 3.80
C CYS A 89 10.44 6.16 4.90
N ARG A 90 10.79 5.42 5.97
CA ARG A 90 9.85 5.18 7.08
C ARG A 90 9.51 6.49 7.76
N ASN A 91 8.24 6.65 8.13
CA ASN A 91 7.69 7.87 8.74
C ASN A 91 7.59 9.11 7.80
N VAL A 92 8.19 9.08 6.61
CA VAL A 92 8.13 10.18 5.63
C VAL A 92 7.14 9.86 4.52
N ILE A 93 7.14 8.62 4.01
CA ILE A 93 6.25 8.17 2.95
C ILE A 93 5.26 7.11 3.48
N LYS A 94 4.14 6.93 2.75
CA LYS A 94 3.09 6.00 3.17
C LYS A 94 3.62 4.56 3.28
N ASP A 95 3.22 3.84 4.32
CA ASP A 95 3.56 2.43 4.60
C ASP A 95 3.46 1.51 3.37
N TYR A 96 2.41 1.70 2.55
CA TYR A 96 2.22 0.93 1.32
C TYR A 96 3.39 1.14 0.32
N THR A 97 3.89 2.36 0.20
CA THR A 97 5.02 2.68 -0.69
C THR A 97 6.31 2.08 -0.13
N VAL A 98 6.53 2.23 1.19
CA VAL A 98 7.68 1.61 1.88
C VAL A 98 7.68 0.09 1.67
N ASN A 99 6.53 -0.57 1.90
CA ASN A 99 6.39 -2.01 1.67
C ASN A 99 6.71 -2.40 0.21
N GLY A 100 6.27 -1.59 -0.77
CA GLY A 100 6.62 -1.79 -2.17
C GLY A 100 8.11 -1.67 -2.46
N TYR A 101 8.80 -0.73 -1.81
CA TYR A 101 10.25 -0.57 -1.90
C TYR A 101 10.98 -1.76 -1.27
N GLU A 102 10.61 -2.15 -0.04
CA GLU A 102 11.16 -3.32 0.65
C GLU A 102 11.05 -4.60 -0.20
N GLN A 103 9.88 -4.83 -0.80
CA GLN A 103 9.66 -6.01 -1.64
C GLN A 103 10.58 -6.03 -2.87
N ARG A 104 10.70 -4.89 -3.58
CA ARG A 104 11.56 -4.80 -4.77
C ARG A 104 13.04 -4.96 -4.42
N PHE A 105 13.49 -4.34 -3.32
CA PHE A 105 14.85 -4.49 -2.85
C PHE A 105 15.14 -5.94 -2.47
N LYS A 106 14.37 -6.52 -1.55
CA LYS A 106 14.60 -7.89 -1.05
C LYS A 106 14.47 -8.98 -2.13
N THR A 107 13.53 -8.78 -3.08
CA THR A 107 13.26 -9.81 -4.08
C THR A 107 14.18 -9.75 -5.29
N ASN A 108 14.55 -8.54 -5.73
CA ASN A 108 15.22 -8.36 -7.01
C ASN A 108 16.56 -7.63 -6.90
N ILE A 109 16.64 -6.52 -6.15
CA ILE A 109 17.80 -5.62 -6.19
C ILE A 109 18.96 -6.17 -5.34
N LEU A 110 18.72 -6.45 -4.06
CA LEU A 110 19.76 -6.91 -3.14
C LEU A 110 20.40 -8.23 -3.56
N PRO A 111 19.65 -9.25 -4.05
CA PRO A 111 20.28 -10.50 -4.50
C PRO A 111 21.24 -10.33 -5.69
N ALA A 112 21.14 -9.24 -6.44
CA ALA A 112 21.96 -9.00 -7.64
C ALA A 112 23.04 -7.93 -7.44
N LEU A 113 22.76 -6.89 -6.65
CA LEU A 113 23.60 -5.71 -6.53
C LEU A 113 23.96 -5.37 -5.07
N GLY A 114 23.39 -6.09 -4.09
CA GLY A 114 23.48 -5.73 -2.67
C GLY A 114 24.90 -5.66 -2.11
N ASP A 115 25.77 -6.57 -2.55
CA ASP A 115 27.15 -6.68 -2.06
C ASP A 115 28.12 -5.72 -2.77
N MET A 116 27.66 -5.05 -3.84
CA MET A 116 28.50 -4.07 -4.55
C MET A 116 28.60 -2.76 -3.75
N LYS A 117 29.79 -2.20 -3.70
CA LYS A 117 30.04 -0.86 -3.14
C LYS A 117 29.36 0.21 -3.99
N LEU A 118 28.90 1.30 -3.38
CA LEU A 118 28.24 2.38 -4.10
C LEU A 118 29.12 3.00 -5.18
N SER A 119 30.44 3.13 -4.92
CA SER A 119 31.41 3.66 -5.90
C SER A 119 31.61 2.75 -7.12
N GLU A 120 31.42 1.43 -6.95
CA GLU A 120 31.57 0.42 -8.00
C GLU A 120 30.32 0.27 -8.88
N LEU A 121 29.18 0.79 -8.42
CA LEU A 121 27.91 0.73 -9.15
C LEU A 121 27.99 1.63 -10.39
N SER A 122 28.20 1.01 -11.54
CA SER A 122 28.26 1.69 -12.84
C SER A 122 26.92 1.66 -13.56
N THR A 123 26.74 2.53 -14.57
CA THR A 123 25.60 2.47 -15.49
C THR A 123 25.50 1.12 -16.20
N VAL A 124 26.65 0.47 -16.48
CA VAL A 124 26.69 -0.84 -17.13
C VAL A 124 26.11 -1.92 -16.22
N ASN A 125 26.52 -1.96 -14.95
CA ASN A 125 25.96 -2.91 -13.96
C ASN A 125 24.43 -2.74 -13.84
N CYS A 126 23.95 -1.49 -13.72
CA CYS A 126 22.52 -1.19 -13.63
C CYS A 126 21.77 -1.59 -14.92
N GLN A 127 22.35 -1.34 -16.09
CA GLN A 127 21.77 -1.72 -17.38
C GLN A 127 21.64 -3.24 -17.51
N GLN A 128 22.72 -3.99 -17.24
CA GLN A 128 22.75 -5.45 -17.30
C GLN A 128 21.74 -6.06 -16.31
N PHE A 129 21.70 -5.56 -15.08
CA PHE A 129 20.73 -5.98 -14.08
C PHE A 129 19.29 -5.81 -14.57
N LEU A 130 18.91 -4.61 -15.01
CA LEU A 130 17.53 -4.32 -15.43
C LEU A 130 17.14 -5.08 -16.70
N VAL A 131 18.03 -5.25 -17.66
CA VAL A 131 17.78 -6.08 -18.87
C VAL A 131 17.66 -7.55 -18.48
N GLY A 132 18.49 -8.05 -17.58
CA GLY A 132 18.43 -9.42 -17.07
C GLY A 132 17.08 -9.76 -16.41
N LEU A 133 16.40 -8.78 -15.81
CA LEU A 133 15.08 -8.98 -15.21
C LEU A 133 13.99 -9.34 -16.23
N PHE A 134 14.12 -8.92 -17.49
CA PHE A 134 13.18 -9.31 -18.56
C PHE A 134 13.31 -10.79 -18.92
N SER A 135 14.46 -11.40 -18.71
CA SER A 135 14.71 -12.83 -19.00
C SER A 135 14.47 -13.71 -17.78
N ASN A 136 14.96 -13.32 -16.59
CA ASN A 136 15.01 -14.18 -15.41
C ASN A 136 14.60 -13.51 -14.08
N GLY A 137 13.93 -12.37 -14.11
CA GLY A 137 13.58 -11.62 -12.91
C GLY A 137 12.43 -12.19 -12.09
N ARG A 138 11.66 -13.14 -12.60
CA ARG A 138 10.47 -13.69 -11.94
C ARG A 138 10.84 -14.76 -10.92
N GLN A 139 10.43 -14.55 -9.67
CA GLN A 139 10.67 -15.50 -8.57
C GLN A 139 9.51 -16.49 -8.36
N ARG A 140 8.28 -16.10 -8.68
CA ARG A 140 7.06 -16.92 -8.46
C ARG A 140 6.21 -17.02 -9.73
N GLY A 141 5.58 -18.18 -9.93
CA GLY A 141 4.68 -18.41 -11.07
C GLY A 141 5.38 -18.46 -12.42
N ARG A 142 6.61 -18.97 -12.46
CA ARG A 142 7.43 -19.14 -13.68
C ARG A 142 6.74 -20.03 -14.70
N GLU A 143 6.14 -21.13 -14.27
CA GLU A 143 5.42 -22.08 -15.13
C GLU A 143 4.27 -21.42 -15.91
N LYS A 144 3.57 -20.51 -15.27
CA LYS A 144 2.39 -19.85 -15.86
C LYS A 144 2.73 -18.61 -16.69
N HIS A 145 3.78 -17.87 -16.33
CA HIS A 145 4.04 -16.53 -16.87
C HIS A 145 5.46 -16.38 -17.44
N GLY A 146 6.25 -17.46 -17.53
CA GLY A 146 7.66 -17.44 -17.93
C GLY A 146 8.58 -16.84 -16.87
N ASN A 147 9.88 -16.86 -17.14
CA ASN A 147 10.92 -16.46 -16.19
C ASN A 147 11.10 -14.94 -16.06
N GLY A 148 10.73 -14.17 -17.08
CA GLY A 148 10.92 -12.73 -17.14
C GLY A 148 9.86 -11.92 -16.41
N LEU A 149 10.20 -10.70 -16.03
CA LEU A 149 9.27 -9.73 -15.50
C LEU A 149 8.63 -8.89 -16.60
N ALA A 150 7.37 -8.49 -16.39
CA ALA A 150 6.70 -7.55 -17.28
C ALA A 150 7.35 -6.15 -17.20
N TYR A 151 7.30 -5.39 -18.29
CA TYR A 151 7.89 -4.07 -18.43
C TYR A 151 7.62 -3.13 -17.24
N TYR A 152 6.36 -3.00 -16.83
CA TYR A 152 6.00 -2.10 -15.74
C TYR A 152 6.53 -2.56 -14.36
N SER A 153 6.78 -3.87 -14.19
CA SER A 153 7.44 -4.39 -12.99
C SER A 153 8.91 -3.98 -12.97
N VAL A 154 9.61 -4.15 -14.09
CA VAL A 154 11.02 -3.71 -14.23
C VAL A 154 11.12 -2.20 -14.08
N LYS A 155 10.21 -1.43 -14.69
CA LYS A 155 10.16 0.04 -14.55
C LYS A 155 9.90 0.48 -13.10
N GLY A 156 9.11 -0.29 -12.35
CA GLY A 156 8.91 -0.07 -10.91
C GLY A 156 10.19 -0.32 -10.11
N ILE A 157 10.97 -1.36 -10.44
CA ILE A 157 12.26 -1.68 -9.82
C ILE A 157 13.28 -0.57 -10.13
N GLU A 158 13.39 -0.18 -11.40
CA GLU A 158 14.26 0.92 -11.85
C GLU A 158 13.99 2.21 -11.09
N ARG A 159 12.73 2.64 -10.98
CA ARG A 159 12.35 3.84 -10.23
C ARG A 159 12.70 3.75 -8.74
N THR A 160 12.53 2.58 -8.14
CA THR A 160 12.84 2.37 -6.73
C THR A 160 14.34 2.45 -6.48
N LEU A 161 15.15 1.78 -7.31
CA LEU A 161 16.61 1.83 -7.23
C LEU A 161 17.12 3.26 -7.53
N SER A 162 16.55 3.93 -8.53
CA SER A 162 16.87 5.33 -8.86
C SER A 162 16.62 6.27 -7.68
N SER A 163 15.51 6.10 -6.97
CA SER A 163 15.19 6.92 -5.79
C SER A 163 16.19 6.70 -4.64
N CYS A 164 16.61 5.46 -4.41
CA CYS A 164 17.61 5.13 -3.41
C CYS A 164 19.00 5.71 -3.75
N LEU A 165 19.44 5.53 -5.00
CA LEU A 165 20.73 6.03 -5.46
C LEU A 165 20.75 7.55 -5.63
N GLN A 166 19.61 8.18 -5.95
CA GLN A 166 19.54 9.64 -5.97
C GLN A 166 19.74 10.21 -4.56
N LYS A 167 19.17 9.56 -3.54
CA LYS A 167 19.42 9.97 -2.16
C LYS A 167 20.87 9.77 -1.75
N ALA A 168 21.59 8.77 -2.28
CA ALA A 168 23.02 8.62 -2.08
C ALA A 168 23.84 9.76 -2.74
N VAL A 169 23.37 10.30 -3.87
CA VAL A 169 23.94 11.52 -4.47
C VAL A 169 23.67 12.74 -3.59
N ASP A 170 22.45 12.89 -3.09
CA ASP A 170 22.04 14.01 -2.24
C ASP A 170 22.78 14.03 -0.87
N GLU A 171 23.32 12.88 -0.44
CA GLU A 171 24.15 12.71 0.78
C GLU A 171 25.65 12.62 0.45
N ASP A 172 26.07 13.02 -0.75
CA ASP A 172 27.47 13.08 -1.22
C ASP A 172 28.24 11.74 -1.18
N LEU A 173 27.54 10.59 -1.14
CA LEU A 173 28.18 9.26 -1.15
C LEU A 173 28.62 8.84 -2.55
N ILE A 174 27.95 9.32 -3.59
CA ILE A 174 28.29 9.11 -5.00
C ILE A 174 28.10 10.40 -5.80
N LEU A 175 28.96 10.65 -6.77
CA LEU A 175 28.93 11.89 -7.57
C LEU A 175 27.74 12.00 -8.52
N LYS A 176 27.19 10.88 -8.97
CA LYS A 176 26.09 10.82 -9.95
C LYS A 176 25.30 9.54 -9.78
N ASN A 177 24.01 9.61 -10.08
CA ASN A 177 23.15 8.45 -10.07
C ASN A 177 23.43 7.54 -11.30
N PRO A 178 23.98 6.31 -11.10
CA PRO A 178 24.39 5.46 -12.22
C PRO A 178 23.21 4.96 -13.06
N ILE A 179 22.00 4.91 -12.51
CA ILE A 179 20.80 4.44 -13.22
C ILE A 179 20.16 5.51 -14.12
N SER A 180 20.54 6.78 -13.97
CA SER A 180 19.93 7.91 -14.70
C SER A 180 20.05 7.81 -16.22
N LYS A 181 21.07 7.13 -16.74
CA LYS A 181 21.33 6.92 -18.17
C LYS A 181 20.90 5.55 -18.69
N VAL A 182 20.34 4.71 -17.84
CA VAL A 182 19.85 3.37 -18.23
C VAL A 182 18.64 3.51 -19.15
N LYS A 183 18.61 2.70 -20.20
CA LYS A 183 17.50 2.64 -21.15
C LYS A 183 16.83 1.27 -21.10
N LEU A 184 15.54 1.26 -20.79
CA LEU A 184 14.73 0.05 -20.88
C LEU A 184 14.27 -0.17 -22.34
N PRO A 185 14.03 -1.44 -22.75
CA PRO A 185 13.46 -1.75 -24.04
C PRO A 185 12.16 -1.00 -24.29
N ASN A 186 11.85 -0.69 -25.55
CA ASN A 186 10.57 -0.08 -25.89
C ASN A 186 9.42 -1.04 -25.55
N CYS A 187 8.36 -0.50 -24.98
CA CYS A 187 7.16 -1.24 -24.65
C CYS A 187 5.95 -0.58 -25.32
N THR A 188 5.26 -1.32 -26.17
CA THR A 188 3.94 -0.91 -26.64
C THR A 188 2.93 -1.09 -25.52
N LYS A 189 2.20 -0.02 -25.20
CA LYS A 189 1.13 -0.11 -24.21
C LYS A 189 0.03 -1.02 -24.77
N PRO A 190 -0.36 -2.08 -24.06
CA PRO A 190 -1.50 -2.89 -24.48
C PRO A 190 -2.76 -2.01 -24.53
N GLU A 191 -3.55 -2.18 -25.57
CA GLU A 191 -4.87 -1.56 -25.65
C GLU A 191 -5.74 -2.03 -24.47
N MET A 192 -6.41 -1.08 -23.81
CA MET A 192 -7.35 -1.41 -22.76
C MET A 192 -8.65 -1.93 -23.37
N LYS A 193 -8.95 -3.19 -23.11
CA LYS A 193 -10.21 -3.81 -23.54
C LYS A 193 -11.34 -3.37 -22.62
N THR A 194 -12.43 -2.86 -23.19
CA THR A 194 -13.66 -2.50 -22.47
C THR A 194 -14.69 -3.62 -22.63
N LEU A 195 -15.53 -3.84 -21.61
CA LEU A 195 -16.65 -4.80 -21.69
C LEU A 195 -17.63 -4.38 -22.79
N LYS A 196 -17.99 -5.30 -23.66
CA LYS A 196 -19.12 -5.12 -24.58
C LYS A 196 -20.44 -5.25 -23.84
N LYS A 197 -21.53 -4.82 -24.45
CA LYS A 197 -22.86 -4.81 -23.82
C LYS A 197 -23.31 -6.21 -23.38
N GLU A 198 -23.12 -7.20 -24.23
CA GLU A 198 -23.48 -8.60 -24.01
C GLU A 198 -22.68 -9.21 -22.85
N GLU A 199 -21.40 -8.87 -22.79
CA GLU A 199 -20.48 -9.31 -21.75
C GLU A 199 -20.79 -8.68 -20.40
N LEU A 200 -21.18 -7.40 -20.41
CA LEU A 200 -21.64 -6.70 -19.20
C LEU A 200 -22.90 -7.33 -18.64
N THR A 201 -23.86 -7.68 -19.49
CA THR A 201 -25.10 -8.36 -19.07
C THR A 201 -24.79 -9.72 -18.44
N ALA A 202 -23.99 -10.55 -19.11
CA ALA A 202 -23.59 -11.86 -18.59
C ALA A 202 -22.81 -11.74 -17.26
N PHE A 203 -21.94 -10.73 -17.14
CA PHE A 203 -21.22 -10.45 -15.90
C PHE A 203 -22.19 -10.09 -14.76
N LEU A 204 -23.13 -9.19 -15.00
CA LEU A 204 -24.11 -8.76 -13.98
C LEU A 204 -25.02 -9.92 -13.55
N GLU A 205 -25.44 -10.79 -14.45
CA GLU A 205 -26.22 -12.00 -14.13
C GLU A 205 -25.42 -12.94 -13.22
N GLU A 206 -24.14 -13.17 -13.53
CA GLU A 206 -23.28 -14.01 -12.70
C GLU A 206 -23.07 -13.39 -11.30
N THR A 207 -22.96 -12.06 -11.22
CA THR A 207 -22.86 -11.37 -9.92
C THR A 207 -24.13 -11.48 -9.10
N LYS A 208 -25.32 -11.54 -9.73
CA LYS A 208 -26.60 -11.84 -9.05
C LYS A 208 -26.60 -13.24 -8.46
N ARG A 209 -26.23 -14.26 -9.24
CA ARG A 209 -26.14 -15.66 -8.78
C ARG A 209 -25.22 -15.85 -7.60
N SER A 210 -24.13 -15.06 -7.55
CA SER A 210 -23.10 -15.15 -6.51
C SER A 210 -23.31 -14.21 -5.32
N GLY A 211 -24.41 -13.45 -5.28
CA GLY A 211 -24.75 -12.53 -4.19
C GLY A 211 -23.79 -11.36 -4.05
N CYS A 212 -23.29 -10.81 -5.18
CA CYS A 212 -22.39 -9.66 -5.22
C CYS A 212 -22.84 -8.59 -6.20
N TYR A 213 -24.11 -8.63 -6.61
CA TYR A 213 -24.65 -7.74 -7.63
C TYR A 213 -24.54 -6.28 -7.25
N GLU A 214 -24.97 -5.90 -6.05
CA GLU A 214 -24.98 -4.53 -5.55
C GLU A 214 -23.59 -3.94 -5.51
N PHE A 215 -22.59 -4.75 -5.13
CA PHE A 215 -21.18 -4.34 -5.09
C PHE A 215 -20.67 -3.97 -6.48
N TYR A 216 -20.83 -4.86 -7.46
CA TYR A 216 -20.32 -4.63 -8.81
C TYR A 216 -21.17 -3.64 -9.59
N TYR A 217 -22.49 -3.58 -9.34
CA TYR A 217 -23.35 -2.58 -9.94
C TYR A 217 -22.92 -1.16 -9.50
N LEU A 218 -22.66 -0.97 -8.21
CA LEU A 218 -22.16 0.30 -7.69
C LEU A 218 -20.76 0.65 -8.27
N GLU A 219 -19.87 -0.34 -8.39
CA GLU A 219 -18.53 -0.15 -8.99
C GLU A 219 -18.63 0.35 -10.44
N LEU A 220 -19.47 -0.32 -11.24
CA LEU A 220 -19.65 -0.02 -12.67
C LEU A 220 -20.31 1.35 -12.90
N THR A 221 -21.28 1.73 -12.06
CA THR A 221 -22.02 2.99 -12.21
C THR A 221 -21.26 4.19 -11.68
N THR A 222 -20.41 4.00 -10.67
CA THR A 222 -19.70 5.10 -10.00
C THR A 222 -18.22 5.23 -10.41
N GLY A 223 -17.62 4.17 -10.93
CA GLY A 223 -16.18 4.12 -11.24
C GLY A 223 -15.29 4.24 -10.00
N MET A 224 -15.80 3.92 -8.81
CA MET A 224 -15.00 3.89 -7.58
C MET A 224 -13.92 2.80 -7.66
N ARG A 225 -12.80 3.06 -6.99
CA ARG A 225 -11.74 2.05 -6.87
C ARG A 225 -12.15 0.95 -5.90
N LEU A 226 -11.70 -0.28 -6.15
CA LEU A 226 -11.99 -1.44 -5.29
C LEU A 226 -11.77 -1.15 -3.79
N GLY A 227 -10.64 -0.53 -3.45
CA GLY A 227 -10.35 -0.18 -2.06
C GLY A 227 -11.29 0.88 -1.47
N GLU A 228 -11.83 1.77 -2.30
CA GLU A 228 -12.81 2.79 -1.89
C GLU A 228 -14.15 2.13 -1.58
N ILE A 229 -14.64 1.24 -2.46
CA ILE A 229 -15.92 0.53 -2.25
C ILE A 229 -15.87 -0.37 -1.02
N CYS A 230 -14.76 -1.10 -0.81
CA CYS A 230 -14.59 -1.93 0.38
C CYS A 230 -14.54 -1.12 1.69
N ALA A 231 -14.23 0.18 1.63
CA ALA A 231 -14.15 1.06 2.78
C ALA A 231 -15.47 1.79 3.09
N LEU A 232 -16.48 1.71 2.22
CA LEU A 232 -17.73 2.45 2.39
C LEU A 232 -18.49 2.03 3.64
N GLU A 233 -18.92 3.02 4.39
CA GLU A 233 -19.81 2.88 5.54
C GLU A 233 -21.20 3.45 5.23
N TRP A 234 -22.21 3.03 5.96
CA TRP A 234 -23.57 3.56 5.80
C TRP A 234 -23.66 5.06 6.05
N ASN A 235 -22.77 5.62 6.89
CA ASN A 235 -22.69 7.06 7.14
C ASN A 235 -22.10 7.86 5.96
N ASP A 236 -21.46 7.20 4.98
CA ASP A 236 -20.98 7.83 3.76
C ASP A 236 -22.10 7.99 2.72
N LEU A 237 -23.26 7.35 2.91
CA LEU A 237 -24.42 7.34 2.01
C LEU A 237 -25.51 8.28 2.52
N SER A 238 -25.93 9.24 1.69
CA SER A 238 -27.13 10.04 1.89
C SER A 238 -28.22 9.56 0.93
N LEU A 239 -29.23 8.87 1.45
CA LEU A 239 -30.37 8.41 0.66
C LEU A 239 -31.24 9.60 0.18
N GLU A 240 -31.40 10.62 1.03
CA GLU A 240 -32.15 11.83 0.75
C GLU A 240 -31.57 12.61 -0.44
N ASN A 241 -30.24 12.86 -0.40
CA ASN A 241 -29.55 13.60 -1.44
C ASN A 241 -29.11 12.72 -2.62
N LYS A 242 -29.35 11.40 -2.55
CA LYS A 242 -28.90 10.39 -3.52
C LYS A 242 -27.40 10.51 -3.81
N THR A 243 -26.58 10.61 -2.75
CA THR A 243 -25.13 10.79 -2.89
C THR A 243 -24.35 9.83 -2.00
N ILE A 244 -23.13 9.51 -2.43
CA ILE A 244 -22.15 8.76 -1.64
C ILE A 244 -20.84 9.52 -1.61
N THR A 245 -20.22 9.62 -0.42
CA THR A 245 -18.97 10.32 -0.21
C THR A 245 -17.81 9.34 -0.11
N VAL A 246 -16.81 9.51 -0.98
CA VAL A 246 -15.57 8.72 -0.97
C VAL A 246 -14.51 9.51 -0.22
N ASN A 247 -14.18 9.09 1.00
CA ASN A 247 -13.24 9.77 1.89
C ASN A 247 -12.15 8.84 2.46
N LYS A 248 -12.21 7.54 2.16
CA LYS A 248 -11.31 6.51 2.67
C LYS A 248 -11.14 5.36 1.67
N ALA A 249 -10.09 4.58 1.83
CA ALA A 249 -9.86 3.39 1.03
C ALA A 249 -9.14 2.30 1.86
N VAL A 250 -9.50 1.06 1.58
CA VAL A 250 -8.86 -0.13 2.16
C VAL A 250 -7.59 -0.47 1.37
N GLN A 251 -6.53 -0.78 2.10
CA GLN A 251 -5.31 -1.35 1.55
C GLN A 251 -4.84 -2.52 2.41
N LYS A 252 -4.29 -3.54 1.76
CA LYS A 252 -3.64 -4.66 2.46
C LYS A 252 -2.14 -4.47 2.46
N ILE A 253 -1.53 -4.37 3.65
CA ILE A 253 -0.09 -4.15 3.84
C ILE A 253 0.42 -5.24 4.76
N LYS A 254 1.40 -6.03 4.31
CA LYS A 254 2.00 -7.15 5.07
C LYS A 254 0.96 -8.13 5.66
N GLY A 255 -0.16 -8.35 4.95
CA GLY A 255 -1.24 -9.23 5.39
C GLY A 255 -2.35 -8.54 6.19
N GLU A 256 -2.12 -7.38 6.75
CA GLU A 256 -3.08 -6.60 7.53
C GLU A 256 -3.93 -5.68 6.64
N ILE A 257 -5.19 -5.52 6.99
CA ILE A 257 -6.12 -4.60 6.33
C ILE A 257 -6.03 -3.26 7.04
N LYS A 258 -5.62 -2.22 6.33
CA LYS A 258 -5.55 -0.84 6.84
C LYS A 258 -6.49 0.07 6.07
N ILE A 259 -7.21 0.93 6.79
CA ILE A 259 -7.99 2.03 6.21
C ILE A 259 -7.09 3.24 6.12
N ASN A 260 -6.95 3.77 4.91
CA ASN A 260 -6.16 4.96 4.66
C ASN A 260 -7.05 6.08 4.12
N THR A 261 -6.74 7.31 4.53
CA THR A 261 -7.29 8.50 3.88
C THR A 261 -6.70 8.65 2.48
N PRO A 262 -7.43 9.25 1.54
CA PRO A 262 -6.92 9.54 0.20
C PRO A 262 -5.59 10.33 0.22
N LYS A 263 -4.80 10.18 -0.84
CA LYS A 263 -3.48 10.86 -0.93
C LYS A 263 -3.58 12.39 -1.00
N THR A 264 -4.67 12.90 -1.55
CA THR A 264 -4.88 14.32 -1.77
C THR A 264 -6.30 14.71 -1.36
N LYS A 265 -6.51 15.96 -0.96
CA LYS A 265 -7.85 16.50 -0.68
C LYS A 265 -8.79 16.37 -1.88
N SER A 266 -8.27 16.49 -3.11
CA SER A 266 -9.03 16.29 -4.36
C SER A 266 -9.50 14.86 -4.61
N SER A 267 -8.98 13.89 -3.88
CA SER A 267 -9.45 12.49 -3.94
C SER A 267 -10.69 12.25 -3.08
N ILE A 268 -10.99 13.16 -2.15
CA ILE A 268 -12.26 13.16 -1.43
C ILE A 268 -13.30 13.76 -2.39
N ARG A 269 -14.33 12.97 -2.69
CA ARG A 269 -15.36 13.35 -3.64
C ARG A 269 -16.71 12.79 -3.24
N THR A 270 -17.76 13.52 -3.60
CA THR A 270 -19.13 13.09 -3.50
C THR A 270 -19.64 12.72 -4.88
N ILE A 271 -20.23 11.54 -5.02
CA ILE A 271 -20.75 10.99 -6.27
C ILE A 271 -22.26 10.94 -6.16
N ARG A 272 -22.97 11.46 -7.16
CA ARG A 272 -24.43 11.31 -7.28
C ARG A 272 -24.76 9.89 -7.76
N LEU A 273 -25.71 9.27 -7.11
CA LEU A 273 -26.17 7.91 -7.43
C LEU A 273 -27.47 7.96 -8.26
N CYS A 274 -27.63 7.00 -9.15
CA CYS A 274 -28.90 6.81 -9.86
C CYS A 274 -29.94 6.14 -8.95
N ASP A 275 -31.22 6.24 -9.31
CA ASP A 275 -32.33 5.74 -8.52
C ASP A 275 -32.22 4.24 -8.26
N GLU A 276 -31.72 3.47 -9.22
CA GLU A 276 -31.50 2.04 -9.07
C GLU A 276 -30.40 1.74 -8.03
N CYS A 277 -29.31 2.50 -7.97
CA CYS A 277 -28.32 2.37 -6.91
C CYS A 277 -28.92 2.62 -5.53
N ILE A 278 -29.76 3.65 -5.41
CA ILE A 278 -30.44 3.98 -4.15
C ILE A 278 -31.39 2.86 -3.74
N ARG A 279 -32.18 2.32 -4.67
CA ARG A 279 -33.10 1.18 -4.42
C ARG A 279 -32.32 -0.03 -3.90
N LEU A 280 -31.28 -0.44 -4.63
CA LEU A 280 -30.41 -1.59 -4.28
C LEU A 280 -29.74 -1.42 -2.92
N LEU A 281 -29.18 -0.23 -2.63
CA LEU A 281 -28.53 0.03 -1.35
C LEU A 281 -29.52 0.11 -0.19
N SER A 282 -30.75 0.61 -0.43
CA SER A 282 -31.82 0.61 0.58
C SER A 282 -32.26 -0.80 0.93
N GLU A 283 -32.47 -1.66 -0.07
CA GLU A 283 -32.78 -3.08 0.13
C GLU A 283 -31.66 -3.83 0.83
N LEU A 284 -30.40 -3.58 0.43
CA LEU A 284 -29.23 -4.16 1.08
C LEU A 284 -29.16 -3.76 2.55
N LYS A 285 -29.43 -2.48 2.89
CA LYS A 285 -29.41 -1.98 4.26
C LYS A 285 -30.49 -2.63 5.13
N ALA A 286 -31.69 -2.81 4.57
CA ALA A 286 -32.81 -3.46 5.27
C ALA A 286 -32.51 -4.93 5.58
N ASN A 287 -31.91 -5.65 4.61
CA ASN A 287 -31.66 -7.09 4.65
C ASN A 287 -30.30 -7.51 5.19
N GLN A 288 -29.42 -6.56 5.56
CA GLN A 288 -28.07 -6.88 6.02
C GLN A 288 -28.07 -7.57 7.38
N ILE A 289 -27.62 -8.84 7.42
CA ILE A 289 -27.52 -9.66 8.62
C ILE A 289 -26.12 -10.36 8.62
N PRO A 290 -25.33 -10.25 9.71
CA PRO A 290 -25.49 -9.32 10.84
C PRO A 290 -25.35 -7.86 10.42
N LYS A 291 -25.97 -6.96 11.17
CA LYS A 291 -25.82 -5.51 10.91
C LYS A 291 -24.37 -5.09 11.08
N SER A 292 -23.84 -4.38 10.09
CA SER A 292 -22.48 -3.85 10.06
C SER A 292 -22.53 -2.36 9.74
N LYS A 293 -21.51 -1.63 10.19
CA LYS A 293 -21.33 -0.22 9.78
C LYS A 293 -20.90 -0.10 8.31
N TYR A 294 -20.33 -1.15 7.73
CA TYR A 294 -19.90 -1.18 6.33
C TYR A 294 -21.05 -1.55 5.40
N ILE A 295 -21.09 -0.92 4.22
CA ILE A 295 -22.07 -1.24 3.18
C ILE A 295 -21.84 -2.66 2.65
N PHE A 296 -20.57 -3.03 2.45
CA PHE A 296 -20.17 -4.34 1.90
C PHE A 296 -19.20 -5.06 2.86
N PRO A 297 -19.68 -5.54 4.01
CA PRO A 297 -18.83 -6.22 4.98
C PRO A 297 -18.32 -7.57 4.46
N SER A 298 -17.33 -8.12 5.13
CA SER A 298 -16.94 -9.52 4.98
C SER A 298 -18.06 -10.42 5.43
N SER A 299 -18.46 -11.37 4.58
CA SER A 299 -19.52 -12.37 4.92
C SER A 299 -19.10 -13.32 6.06
N VAL A 300 -17.82 -13.37 6.40
CA VAL A 300 -17.29 -14.25 7.45
C VAL A 300 -17.21 -13.52 8.80
N THR A 301 -16.72 -12.27 8.80
CA THR A 301 -16.41 -11.54 10.05
C THR A 301 -17.39 -10.40 10.35
N GLY A 302 -18.23 -9.98 9.39
CA GLY A 302 -19.06 -8.76 9.50
C GLY A 302 -18.25 -7.45 9.45
N GLU A 303 -16.92 -7.54 9.45
CA GLU A 303 -15.98 -6.42 9.43
C GLU A 303 -15.59 -6.03 8.00
N ILE A 304 -14.62 -5.16 7.87
CA ILE A 304 -14.12 -4.65 6.61
C ILE A 304 -13.69 -5.79 5.66
N ARG A 305 -14.09 -5.70 4.41
CA ARG A 305 -13.80 -6.74 3.40
C ARG A 305 -12.36 -6.65 2.88
N ASP A 306 -11.65 -7.78 2.85
CA ASP A 306 -10.35 -7.89 2.20
C ASP A 306 -10.49 -7.75 0.67
N THR A 307 -9.81 -6.75 0.11
CA THR A 307 -9.77 -6.50 -1.34
C THR A 307 -9.25 -7.72 -2.13
N SER A 308 -8.34 -8.50 -1.54
CA SER A 308 -7.84 -9.74 -2.17
C SER A 308 -8.93 -10.81 -2.31
N ALA A 309 -9.90 -10.84 -1.41
CA ALA A 309 -11.03 -11.78 -1.49
C ALA A 309 -11.95 -11.42 -2.67
N VAL A 310 -12.21 -10.12 -2.88
CA VAL A 310 -12.98 -9.62 -4.04
C VAL A 310 -12.25 -9.96 -5.34
N THR A 311 -10.93 -9.68 -5.40
CA THR A 311 -10.10 -10.00 -6.56
C THR A 311 -10.13 -11.50 -6.90
N ARG A 312 -10.01 -12.38 -5.89
CA ARG A 312 -10.09 -13.84 -6.11
C ARG A 312 -11.48 -14.28 -6.59
N ARG A 313 -12.54 -13.65 -6.10
CA ARG A 313 -13.91 -13.93 -6.56
C ARG A 313 -14.09 -13.51 -8.01
N LEU A 314 -13.65 -12.31 -8.38
CA LEU A 314 -13.66 -11.83 -9.76
C LEU A 314 -12.89 -12.75 -10.70
N HIS A 315 -11.73 -13.28 -10.28
CA HIS A 315 -10.99 -14.28 -11.07
C HIS A 315 -11.77 -15.59 -11.30
N ARG A 316 -12.61 -16.01 -10.36
CA ARG A 316 -13.48 -17.18 -10.56
C ARG A 316 -14.57 -16.95 -11.60
N TYR A 317 -15.12 -15.74 -11.69
CA TYR A 317 -16.06 -15.39 -12.76
C TYR A 317 -15.41 -15.45 -14.15
N LYS A 318 -14.09 -15.19 -14.24
CA LYS A 318 -13.32 -15.31 -15.48
C LYS A 318 -13.08 -16.73 -15.98
N THR A 319 -13.02 -17.71 -15.08
CA THR A 319 -12.81 -19.12 -15.47
C THR A 319 -14.09 -19.75 -16.00
N GLY A 320 -15.29 -19.17 -15.73
CA GLY A 320 -16.51 -19.44 -16.47
C GLY A 320 -16.46 -18.82 -17.87
N GLN A 321 -17.00 -19.49 -18.88
CA GLN A 321 -16.85 -19.19 -20.32
C GLN A 321 -17.11 -17.74 -20.77
N ALA A 322 -17.86 -16.94 -19.99
CA ALA A 322 -18.32 -15.60 -20.41
C ALA A 322 -17.38 -14.43 -20.10
N CYS A 323 -16.38 -14.59 -19.22
CA CYS A 323 -15.61 -13.43 -18.70
C CYS A 323 -14.09 -13.58 -18.75
N ARG A 324 -13.54 -14.46 -19.58
CA ARG A 324 -12.08 -14.78 -19.57
C ARG A 324 -11.14 -13.61 -19.87
N GLU A 325 -11.56 -12.58 -20.60
CA GLU A 325 -10.66 -11.53 -21.10
C GLU A 325 -10.74 -10.18 -20.36
N TYR A 326 -11.77 -9.90 -19.56
CA TYR A 326 -12.23 -8.53 -19.25
C TYR A 326 -11.95 -7.98 -17.84
N ALA A 327 -11.45 -8.76 -16.93
CA ALA A 327 -11.18 -8.29 -15.57
C ALA A 327 -10.05 -7.24 -15.48
N PHE A 328 -9.36 -6.97 -16.57
CA PHE A 328 -8.36 -5.88 -16.64
C PHE A 328 -9.02 -4.50 -16.68
N THR A 329 -10.23 -4.38 -17.20
CA THR A 329 -10.88 -3.07 -17.39
C THR A 329 -11.48 -2.51 -16.09
N ILE A 330 -12.10 -3.37 -15.28
CA ILE A 330 -12.66 -2.95 -13.97
C ILE A 330 -11.53 -2.48 -13.04
N TYR A 331 -10.31 -3.07 -13.15
CA TYR A 331 -9.12 -2.63 -12.42
C TYR A 331 -8.31 -1.54 -13.13
N GLY A 332 -8.39 -1.44 -14.45
CA GLY A 332 -7.61 -0.48 -15.26
C GLY A 332 -8.09 0.96 -15.11
N THR A 333 -9.38 1.18 -14.95
CA THR A 333 -9.94 2.51 -14.65
C THR A 333 -9.53 3.02 -13.26
N ALA A 334 -9.12 2.13 -12.36
CA ALA A 334 -8.63 2.49 -11.03
C ALA A 334 -7.21 3.07 -10.99
N LEU A 335 -6.45 3.06 -12.11
CA LEU A 335 -5.04 3.46 -12.12
C LEU A 335 -4.75 4.79 -12.81
N GLN A 336 -5.76 5.47 -13.40
CA GLN A 336 -5.56 6.81 -13.98
C GLN A 336 -6.57 7.78 -13.39
N PRO A 337 -6.13 8.94 -12.87
CA PRO A 337 -7.03 10.06 -12.64
C PRO A 337 -7.33 10.69 -14.00
N TYR A 338 -8.45 10.30 -14.62
CA TYR A 338 -8.97 11.09 -15.73
C TYR A 338 -9.56 12.38 -15.19
N PRO A 339 -9.29 13.52 -15.83
CA PRO A 339 -10.00 14.76 -15.52
C PRO A 339 -11.50 14.53 -15.73
N LEU A 340 -12.31 15.06 -14.82
CA LEU A 340 -13.76 15.07 -14.87
C LEU A 340 -14.22 15.85 -16.11
N ASN A 341 -14.27 15.20 -17.26
CA ASN A 341 -14.84 15.78 -18.48
C ASN A 341 -16.34 15.48 -18.52
N LYS A 342 -17.13 16.43 -19.02
CA LYS A 342 -18.59 16.31 -19.24
C LYS A 342 -19.01 15.02 -19.97
N GLU A 343 -18.13 14.48 -20.84
CA GLU A 343 -18.36 13.20 -21.53
C GLU A 343 -18.42 11.96 -20.62
N TRP A 344 -17.74 11.98 -19.46
CA TRP A 344 -17.78 10.86 -18.52
C TRP A 344 -19.13 10.76 -17.82
N THR A 345 -19.73 11.91 -17.49
CA THR A 345 -21.08 12.01 -16.92
C THR A 345 -22.13 11.46 -17.91
N LEU A 346 -21.96 11.74 -19.20
CA LEU A 346 -22.83 11.20 -20.26
C LEU A 346 -22.69 9.70 -20.45
N LYS A 347 -21.48 9.11 -20.29
CA LYS A 347 -21.25 7.66 -20.29
C LYS A 347 -21.88 6.97 -19.07
N GLN A 348 -21.80 7.58 -17.88
CA GLN A 348 -22.50 7.08 -16.69
C GLN A 348 -24.01 7.08 -16.88
N TYR A 349 -24.58 8.16 -17.44
CA TYR A 349 -26.02 8.21 -17.77
C TYR A 349 -26.40 7.15 -18.81
N ARG A 350 -25.57 6.87 -19.81
CA ARG A 350 -25.82 5.81 -20.79
C ARG A 350 -25.79 4.40 -20.17
N ILE A 351 -24.87 4.11 -19.26
CA ILE A 351 -24.84 2.82 -18.54
C ILE A 351 -26.08 2.69 -17.65
N CYS A 352 -26.47 3.72 -16.90
CA CYS A 352 -27.70 3.71 -16.11
C CYS A 352 -28.95 3.58 -16.97
N SER A 353 -29.04 4.27 -18.12
CA SER A 353 -30.18 4.22 -19.02
C SER A 353 -30.29 2.87 -19.75
N VAL A 354 -29.18 2.24 -20.11
CA VAL A 354 -29.17 0.90 -20.73
C VAL A 354 -29.59 -0.18 -19.76
N THR A 355 -29.18 -0.09 -18.48
CA THR A 355 -29.58 -1.04 -17.46
C THR A 355 -31.07 -0.85 -17.05
N GLN A 356 -31.58 0.37 -17.03
CA GLN A 356 -33.03 0.61 -16.77
C GLN A 356 -33.93 0.02 -17.87
N THR A 357 -33.54 0.10 -19.14
CA THR A 357 -34.34 -0.40 -20.26
C THR A 357 -34.37 -1.94 -20.31
N GLN A 358 -33.39 -2.65 -19.74
CA GLN A 358 -33.32 -4.11 -19.74
C GLN A 358 -34.00 -4.77 -18.52
N VAL A 359 -34.29 -4.03 -17.46
CA VAL A 359 -35.01 -4.55 -16.27
C VAL A 359 -36.52 -4.45 -16.44
N LEU A 360 -37.01 -3.72 -17.45
CA LEU A 360 -38.44 -3.54 -17.78
C LEU A 360 -38.90 -4.36 -19.00
N GLN A 361 -38.09 -5.20 -19.56
CA GLN A 361 -38.44 -6.27 -20.51
C GLN A 361 -38.08 -7.65 -19.92
#